data_94f5267b461b80f5e10328df4f5d190b
#
_entry.id   94f5267b461b80f5e10328df4f5d190b
#
_cell.length_a   1.000
_cell.length_b   1.000
_cell.length_c   1.000
_cell.angle_alpha   90.00
_cell.angle_beta   90.00
_cell.angle_gamma   90.00
#
_symmetry.space_group_name_H-M   'P 1'
#
loop_
_entity.id
_entity.type
_entity.pdbx_description
1 polymer ?
#
loop_
_entity_poly.entity_id
_entity_poly.type
_entity_poly.pdbx_seq_one_letter_code
_entity_poly.pdbx_strand_id
1 'polypeptide(L)'
;MSENLIEIRHLSVAFNGQKVVSDLSLDVRRGECLALVGESGSGKSVTAHSILQLLPRSGTQTTGSITYRGQQLVGADDRTLRELRGNRIAMIFQEPMTSLNPLHSVSRQIGETLLLHRGISGREAQKRIVELLQLVGIQQPEKRLKAYPHQLSGGQRQRVMIAMALACEPELLIADEPTTALDVTVQRKILLLLKELQQRLNMSLLLISHDLNLVHSVAQRVCVMRAGEIVEQADCKSLFKSPQHPYSRLLLDAEPAGEPLPRDSRETVLQVDNLKVWFSLTGGILRRHKEYLKAVDDISLSIERGKTLGIVGESGSGKSTLGQAILRLLESQGSIRFRGQALDGLSQKQMRPWRKEMQVVFQDPYGSLSPRMSVAQIISEGLEVHSPLSPAQRDAEVRRRSSAKGWKYTAHCPPRNATPRSFARCRRSALTRRVVTATPMNSPVANASASLLLARWC
;
A
#
# COMPACT_ATOMS: atom_id res chain seq x y z
N MET A 1 18.29 31.42 -11.40
CA MET A 1 16.93 30.87 -11.51
C MET A 1 17.07 29.39 -11.82
N SER A 2 16.52 28.50 -11.00
CA SER A 2 16.54 27.06 -11.27
C SER A 2 15.64 26.78 -12.49
N GLU A 3 16.20 26.19 -13.53
CA GLU A 3 15.50 25.85 -14.74
C GLU A 3 14.47 24.75 -14.46
N ASN A 4 13.21 24.95 -14.88
CA ASN A 4 12.18 23.93 -14.75
C ASN A 4 12.48 22.77 -15.71
N LEU A 5 12.52 21.56 -15.17
CA LEU A 5 12.72 20.33 -15.95
C LEU A 5 11.40 19.82 -16.54
N ILE A 6 10.33 19.85 -15.73
CA ILE A 6 8.95 19.55 -16.14
C ILE A 6 8.10 20.76 -15.79
N GLU A 7 7.22 21.15 -16.71
CA GLU A 7 6.14 22.09 -16.43
C GLU A 7 4.81 21.48 -16.86
N ILE A 8 3.85 21.51 -15.96
CA ILE A 8 2.47 21.12 -16.22
C ILE A 8 1.61 22.37 -16.06
N ARG A 9 0.78 22.68 -17.07
CA ARG A 9 -0.10 23.84 -17.08
C ARG A 9 -1.51 23.41 -17.47
N HIS A 10 -2.48 23.73 -16.59
CA HIS A 10 -3.92 23.51 -16.80
C HIS A 10 -4.26 22.07 -17.21
N LEU A 11 -3.52 21.07 -16.66
CA LEU A 11 -3.76 19.66 -16.96
C LEU A 11 -5.11 19.22 -16.45
N SER A 12 -5.96 18.72 -17.34
CA SER A 12 -7.18 18.02 -16.98
C SER A 12 -7.22 16.65 -17.64
N VAL A 13 -7.61 15.64 -16.87
CA VAL A 13 -7.72 14.25 -17.33
C VAL A 13 -9.09 13.70 -16.97
N ALA A 14 -9.80 13.15 -17.95
CA ALA A 14 -11.07 12.49 -17.76
C ALA A 14 -11.06 11.08 -18.36
N PHE A 15 -11.70 10.14 -17.65
CA PHE A 15 -11.95 8.78 -18.14
C PHE A 15 -13.44 8.59 -18.37
N ASN A 16 -13.83 8.24 -19.60
CA ASN A 16 -15.24 8.07 -19.97
C ASN A 16 -16.15 9.23 -19.53
N GLY A 17 -15.63 10.47 -19.65
CA GLY A 17 -16.33 11.69 -19.25
C GLY A 17 -16.23 12.07 -17.77
N GLN A 18 -15.72 11.19 -16.90
CA GLN A 18 -15.52 11.50 -15.50
C GLN A 18 -14.14 12.15 -15.28
N LYS A 19 -14.11 13.39 -14.83
CA LYS A 19 -12.85 14.09 -14.51
C LYS A 19 -12.20 13.49 -13.27
N VAL A 20 -10.90 13.19 -13.37
CA VAL A 20 -10.05 12.68 -12.29
C VAL A 20 -8.96 13.69 -11.91
N VAL A 21 -8.48 14.47 -12.89
CA VAL A 21 -7.58 15.60 -12.68
C VAL A 21 -8.24 16.83 -13.30
N SER A 22 -8.25 17.96 -12.59
CA SER A 22 -8.92 19.19 -13.00
C SER A 22 -8.00 20.39 -12.84
N ASP A 23 -7.67 21.03 -13.94
CA ASP A 23 -6.92 22.30 -14.01
C ASP A 23 -5.63 22.31 -13.17
N LEU A 24 -4.88 21.20 -13.18
CA LEU A 24 -3.68 21.02 -12.38
C LEU A 24 -2.48 21.73 -13.04
N SER A 25 -1.79 22.56 -12.25
CA SER A 25 -0.55 23.21 -12.67
C SER A 25 0.54 22.97 -11.62
N LEU A 26 1.69 22.44 -12.04
CA LEU A 26 2.88 22.25 -11.19
C LEU A 26 4.16 22.29 -12.04
N ASP A 27 5.29 22.54 -11.39
CA ASP A 27 6.61 22.46 -12.00
C ASP A 27 7.54 21.59 -11.14
N VAL A 28 8.44 20.87 -11.80
CA VAL A 28 9.56 20.15 -11.15
C VAL A 28 10.86 20.81 -11.61
N ARG A 29 11.64 21.32 -10.67
CA ARG A 29 12.91 22.00 -10.94
C ARG A 29 14.05 20.98 -11.05
N ARG A 30 15.11 21.35 -11.75
CA ARG A 30 16.31 20.51 -11.83
C ARG A 30 16.91 20.24 -10.46
N GLY A 31 17.23 18.95 -10.20
CA GLY A 31 17.84 18.51 -8.95
C GLY A 31 16.94 18.64 -7.71
N GLU A 32 15.65 18.92 -7.90
CA GLU A 32 14.67 19.06 -6.81
C GLU A 32 14.02 17.70 -6.50
N CYS A 33 13.68 17.49 -5.23
CA CYS A 33 12.69 16.50 -4.82
C CYS A 33 11.37 17.21 -4.53
N LEU A 34 10.41 17.10 -5.43
CA LEU A 34 9.03 17.54 -5.26
C LEU A 34 8.18 16.37 -4.81
N ALA A 35 7.41 16.53 -3.72
CA ALA A 35 6.43 15.54 -3.30
C ALA A 35 5.02 15.92 -3.74
N LEU A 36 4.25 14.95 -4.20
CA LEU A 36 2.82 15.06 -4.48
C LEU A 36 2.06 14.18 -3.49
N VAL A 37 1.30 14.79 -2.57
CA VAL A 37 0.64 14.11 -1.46
C VAL A 37 -0.88 14.29 -1.50
N GLY A 38 -1.63 13.41 -0.83
CA GLY A 38 -3.09 13.48 -0.75
C GLY A 38 -3.70 12.09 -0.54
N GLU A 39 -5.01 12.03 -0.31
CA GLU A 39 -5.75 10.77 -0.13
C GLU A 39 -5.66 9.86 -1.38
N SER A 40 -5.91 8.55 -1.18
CA SER A 40 -6.06 7.61 -2.30
C SER A 40 -7.21 8.05 -3.21
N GLY A 41 -6.99 7.97 -4.52
CA GLY A 41 -7.97 8.44 -5.51
C GLY A 41 -7.97 9.95 -5.76
N SER A 42 -7.05 10.74 -5.17
CA SER A 42 -6.97 12.19 -5.44
C SER A 42 -6.42 12.55 -6.83
N GLY A 43 -5.93 11.58 -7.62
CA GLY A 43 -5.41 11.79 -8.98
C GLY A 43 -3.88 11.82 -9.12
N LYS A 44 -3.11 11.57 -8.05
CA LYS A 44 -1.63 11.62 -8.03
C LYS A 44 -0.97 10.74 -9.09
N SER A 45 -1.29 9.44 -9.08
CA SER A 45 -0.75 8.48 -10.04
C SER A 45 -1.19 8.79 -11.47
N VAL A 46 -2.42 9.29 -11.67
CA VAL A 46 -2.90 9.74 -12.98
C VAL A 46 -2.06 10.92 -13.49
N THR A 47 -1.74 11.89 -12.62
CA THR A 47 -0.85 13.01 -12.96
C THR A 47 0.55 12.51 -13.36
N ALA A 48 1.13 11.58 -12.59
CA ALA A 48 2.42 10.98 -12.90
C ALA A 48 2.43 10.23 -14.24
N HIS A 49 1.42 9.40 -14.47
CA HIS A 49 1.26 8.66 -15.73
C HIS A 49 1.03 9.59 -16.93
N SER A 50 0.40 10.76 -16.71
CA SER A 50 0.21 11.77 -17.76
C SER A 50 1.53 12.36 -18.23
N ILE A 51 2.52 12.55 -17.35
CA ILE A 51 3.85 13.04 -17.74
C ILE A 51 4.48 12.13 -18.78
N LEU A 52 4.38 10.84 -18.59
CA LEU A 52 4.92 9.82 -19.49
C LEU A 52 3.94 9.39 -20.58
N GLN A 53 2.76 9.99 -20.69
CA GLN A 53 1.70 9.61 -21.62
C GLN A 53 1.40 8.09 -21.59
N LEU A 54 1.31 7.51 -20.36
CA LEU A 54 1.05 6.09 -20.11
C LEU A 54 -0.43 5.77 -19.90
N LEU A 55 -1.31 6.78 -19.93
CA LEU A 55 -2.74 6.57 -19.78
C LEU A 55 -3.33 5.83 -21.01
N PRO A 56 -4.36 4.99 -20.83
CA PRO A 56 -5.04 4.32 -21.94
C PRO A 56 -5.52 5.32 -22.99
N ARG A 57 -5.24 5.09 -24.28
CA ARG A 57 -5.67 6.00 -25.34
C ARG A 57 -7.19 6.00 -25.55
N SER A 58 -7.82 4.85 -25.31
CA SER A 58 -9.27 4.69 -25.42
C SER A 58 -9.97 5.16 -24.16
N GLY A 59 -10.95 6.05 -24.31
CA GLY A 59 -11.76 6.56 -23.20
C GLY A 59 -11.08 7.62 -22.34
N THR A 60 -9.82 7.99 -22.60
CA THR A 60 -9.12 9.06 -21.88
C THR A 60 -9.12 10.34 -22.68
N GLN A 61 -9.49 11.45 -22.04
CA GLN A 61 -9.38 12.80 -22.57
C GLN A 61 -8.38 13.57 -21.71
N THR A 62 -7.31 14.07 -22.34
CA THR A 62 -6.28 14.88 -21.68
C THR A 62 -6.23 16.25 -22.36
N THR A 63 -6.34 17.31 -21.56
CA THR A 63 -6.20 18.70 -22.00
C THR A 63 -5.15 19.41 -21.14
N GLY A 64 -4.69 20.58 -21.62
CA GLY A 64 -3.58 21.32 -20.99
C GLY A 64 -2.24 21.00 -21.64
N SER A 65 -1.16 21.35 -20.98
CA SER A 65 0.19 21.11 -21.48
C SER A 65 1.09 20.47 -20.44
N ILE A 66 1.98 19.60 -20.91
CA ILE A 66 3.09 19.01 -20.13
C ILE A 66 4.33 19.18 -20.98
N THR A 67 5.30 19.93 -20.49
CA THR A 67 6.56 20.13 -21.22
C THR A 67 7.74 19.55 -20.43
N TYR A 68 8.67 18.95 -21.15
CA TYR A 68 9.98 18.53 -20.65
C TYR A 68 11.04 19.35 -21.35
N ARG A 69 11.79 20.20 -20.61
CA ARG A 69 12.76 21.15 -21.16
C ARG A 69 12.16 22.00 -22.30
N GLY A 70 10.93 22.45 -22.15
CA GLY A 70 10.21 23.20 -23.17
C GLY A 70 9.60 22.38 -24.31
N GLN A 71 9.89 21.08 -24.43
CA GLN A 71 9.31 20.19 -25.42
C GLN A 71 7.95 19.67 -24.95
N GLN A 72 6.89 19.87 -25.73
CA GLN A 72 5.54 19.39 -25.41
C GLN A 72 5.44 17.86 -25.48
N LEU A 73 4.86 17.26 -24.44
CA LEU A 73 4.67 15.81 -24.33
C LEU A 73 3.23 15.37 -24.63
N VAL A 74 2.24 16.22 -24.32
CA VAL A 74 0.83 15.91 -24.66
C VAL A 74 0.66 15.93 -26.17
N GLY A 75 0.25 14.77 -26.72
CA GLY A 75 0.14 14.59 -28.16
C GLY A 75 1.46 14.35 -28.91
N ALA A 76 2.59 14.18 -28.21
CA ALA A 76 3.86 13.82 -28.82
C ALA A 76 3.79 12.44 -29.50
N ASP A 77 4.57 12.25 -30.54
CA ASP A 77 4.65 11.00 -31.27
C ASP A 77 5.32 9.87 -30.44
N ASP A 78 5.08 8.63 -30.84
CA ASP A 78 5.61 7.45 -30.13
C ASP A 78 7.14 7.36 -30.17
N ARG A 79 7.82 7.98 -31.16
CA ARG A 79 9.26 8.01 -31.24
C ARG A 79 9.84 8.92 -30.16
N THR A 80 9.35 10.14 -30.06
CA THR A 80 9.73 11.11 -29.04
C THR A 80 9.49 10.52 -27.62
N LEU A 81 8.32 9.91 -27.40
CA LEU A 81 8.01 9.31 -26.11
C LEU A 81 8.91 8.12 -25.75
N ARG A 82 9.32 7.29 -26.73
CA ARG A 82 10.27 6.19 -26.50
C ARG A 82 11.67 6.67 -26.16
N GLU A 83 12.12 7.78 -26.76
CA GLU A 83 13.42 8.39 -26.45
C GLU A 83 13.47 8.93 -25.01
N LEU A 84 12.32 9.31 -24.44
CA LEU A 84 12.21 9.84 -23.08
C LEU A 84 11.97 8.75 -22.03
N ARG A 85 11.01 7.83 -22.28
CA ARG A 85 10.59 6.79 -21.34
C ARG A 85 11.73 5.82 -21.05
N GLY A 86 12.08 5.67 -19.77
CA GLY A 86 13.16 4.76 -19.31
C GLY A 86 14.58 5.26 -19.59
N ASN A 87 14.74 6.34 -20.35
CA ASN A 87 16.04 6.95 -20.66
C ASN A 87 16.23 8.29 -19.92
N ARG A 88 15.44 9.32 -20.27
CA ARG A 88 15.53 10.65 -19.65
C ARG A 88 14.57 10.79 -18.46
N ILE A 89 13.41 10.17 -18.55
CA ILE A 89 12.40 10.14 -17.51
C ILE A 89 12.12 8.68 -17.18
N ALA A 90 12.42 8.26 -15.96
CA ALA A 90 12.13 6.92 -15.48
C ALA A 90 11.03 6.94 -14.41
N MET A 91 10.36 5.80 -14.23
CA MET A 91 9.29 5.66 -13.25
C MET A 91 9.44 4.37 -12.43
N ILE A 92 9.24 4.50 -11.13
CA ILE A 92 9.03 3.40 -10.19
C ILE A 92 7.54 3.32 -9.95
N PHE A 93 6.94 2.18 -10.28
CA PHE A 93 5.50 1.95 -10.12
C PHE A 93 5.15 1.49 -8.69
N GLN A 94 3.91 1.69 -8.30
CA GLN A 94 3.39 1.42 -6.96
C GLN A 94 3.57 -0.04 -6.51
N GLU A 95 3.43 -1.02 -7.42
CA GLU A 95 3.48 -2.44 -7.08
C GLU A 95 4.69 -3.15 -7.72
N PRO A 96 5.69 -3.58 -6.92
CA PRO A 96 6.83 -4.34 -7.44
C PRO A 96 6.46 -5.70 -8.05
N MET A 97 5.35 -6.29 -7.58
CA MET A 97 4.91 -7.62 -8.05
C MET A 97 4.37 -7.60 -9.47
N THR A 98 3.74 -6.52 -9.87
CA THR A 98 3.15 -6.34 -11.21
C THR A 98 4.13 -5.68 -12.18
N SER A 99 5.12 -4.95 -11.65
CA SER A 99 6.10 -4.19 -12.45
C SER A 99 7.27 -5.03 -12.93
N LEU A 100 7.65 -6.08 -12.20
CA LEU A 100 8.69 -7.01 -12.61
C LEU A 100 8.06 -8.22 -13.31
N ASN A 101 8.61 -8.59 -14.48
CA ASN A 101 8.18 -9.80 -15.18
C ASN A 101 8.61 -11.06 -14.38
N PRO A 102 7.65 -11.88 -13.90
CA PRO A 102 7.97 -13.03 -13.07
C PRO A 102 8.75 -14.13 -13.80
N LEU A 103 8.73 -14.15 -15.14
CA LEU A 103 9.40 -15.12 -16.01
C LEU A 103 10.80 -14.70 -16.42
N HIS A 104 11.23 -13.48 -16.10
CA HIS A 104 12.55 -12.97 -16.45
C HIS A 104 13.45 -12.82 -15.22
N SER A 105 14.73 -13.19 -15.36
CA SER A 105 15.72 -12.94 -14.31
C SER A 105 16.02 -11.45 -14.15
N VAL A 106 16.58 -11.09 -12.99
CA VAL A 106 17.00 -9.71 -12.70
C VAL A 106 17.90 -9.14 -13.79
N SER A 107 18.93 -9.90 -14.20
CA SER A 107 19.87 -9.46 -15.24
C SER A 107 19.19 -9.25 -16.59
N ARG A 108 18.20 -10.07 -16.96
CA ARG A 108 17.47 -9.92 -18.21
C ARG A 108 16.65 -8.63 -18.22
N GLN A 109 15.95 -8.32 -17.15
CA GLN A 109 15.07 -7.13 -17.07
C GLN A 109 15.87 -5.82 -17.11
N ILE A 110 16.95 -5.73 -16.30
CA ILE A 110 17.81 -4.54 -16.31
C ILE A 110 18.58 -4.46 -17.64
N GLY A 111 19.05 -5.59 -18.16
CA GLY A 111 19.80 -5.68 -19.40
C GLY A 111 18.98 -5.25 -20.63
N GLU A 112 17.68 -5.54 -20.63
CA GLU A 112 16.77 -5.09 -21.69
C GLU A 112 16.69 -3.56 -21.77
N THR A 113 16.62 -2.87 -20.63
CA THR A 113 16.65 -1.39 -20.58
C THR A 113 17.97 -0.84 -21.12
N LEU A 114 19.11 -1.42 -20.72
CA LEU A 114 20.43 -1.02 -21.21
C LEU A 114 20.59 -1.25 -22.71
N LEU A 115 20.09 -2.38 -23.22
CA LEU A 115 20.15 -2.68 -24.66
C LEU A 115 19.31 -1.71 -25.47
N LEU A 116 18.06 -1.47 -25.06
CA LEU A 116 17.12 -0.62 -25.80
C LEU A 116 17.53 0.84 -25.84
N HIS A 117 18.09 1.38 -24.77
CA HIS A 117 18.33 2.82 -24.65
C HIS A 117 19.81 3.21 -24.76
N ARG A 118 20.74 2.29 -24.51
CA ARG A 118 22.19 2.54 -24.52
C ARG A 118 22.94 1.67 -25.52
N GLY A 119 22.30 0.65 -26.11
CA GLY A 119 22.96 -0.31 -26.99
C GLY A 119 23.94 -1.24 -26.27
N ILE A 120 23.94 -1.24 -24.93
CA ILE A 120 24.90 -2.03 -24.13
C ILE A 120 24.38 -3.46 -23.98
N SER A 121 25.22 -4.45 -24.26
CA SER A 121 24.87 -5.87 -24.21
C SER A 121 26.03 -6.75 -23.72
N GLY A 122 25.79 -8.05 -23.54
CA GLY A 122 26.82 -9.04 -23.23
C GLY A 122 27.54 -8.78 -21.90
N ARG A 123 28.87 -8.87 -21.89
CA ARG A 123 29.69 -8.71 -20.68
C ARG A 123 29.66 -7.30 -20.11
N GLU A 124 29.59 -6.29 -20.96
CA GLU A 124 29.50 -4.89 -20.54
C GLU A 124 28.18 -4.62 -19.77
N ALA A 125 27.05 -5.11 -20.33
CA ALA A 125 25.76 -5.03 -19.61
C ALA A 125 25.82 -5.74 -18.26
N GLN A 126 26.41 -6.94 -18.18
CA GLN A 126 26.55 -7.66 -16.91
C GLN A 126 27.32 -6.86 -15.86
N LYS A 127 28.46 -6.24 -16.26
CA LYS A 127 29.25 -5.40 -15.37
C LYS A 127 28.41 -4.21 -14.87
N ARG A 128 27.73 -3.53 -15.78
CA ARG A 128 26.87 -2.40 -15.44
C ARG A 128 25.70 -2.79 -14.53
N ILE A 129 25.08 -3.95 -14.74
CA ILE A 129 24.01 -4.47 -13.89
C ILE A 129 24.52 -4.73 -12.47
N VAL A 130 25.72 -5.33 -12.32
CA VAL A 130 26.34 -5.54 -10.99
C VAL A 130 26.56 -4.21 -10.29
N GLU A 131 27.10 -3.19 -10.97
CA GLU A 131 27.29 -1.84 -10.44
C GLU A 131 25.96 -1.23 -9.97
N LEU A 132 24.91 -1.34 -10.77
CA LEU A 132 23.57 -0.84 -10.43
C LEU A 132 22.98 -1.56 -9.21
N LEU A 133 23.12 -2.88 -9.12
CA LEU A 133 22.67 -3.65 -7.98
C LEU A 133 23.46 -3.32 -6.69
N GLN A 134 24.76 -3.05 -6.81
CA GLN A 134 25.59 -2.55 -5.70
C GLN A 134 25.14 -1.16 -5.27
N LEU A 135 24.89 -0.25 -6.23
CA LEU A 135 24.44 1.11 -6.00
C LEU A 135 23.15 1.17 -5.18
N VAL A 136 22.21 0.25 -5.45
CA VAL A 136 20.95 0.15 -4.67
C VAL A 136 21.09 -0.73 -3.41
N GLY A 137 22.28 -1.20 -3.07
CA GLY A 137 22.57 -1.94 -1.84
C GLY A 137 22.07 -3.40 -1.86
N ILE A 138 22.04 -4.06 -3.00
CA ILE A 138 21.83 -5.51 -3.10
C ILE A 138 23.12 -6.21 -2.70
N GLN A 139 23.06 -7.08 -1.69
CA GLN A 139 24.20 -7.89 -1.27
C GLN A 139 24.47 -9.04 -2.23
N GLN A 140 25.75 -9.31 -2.51
CA GLN A 140 26.22 -10.35 -3.41
C GLN A 140 25.52 -10.29 -4.78
N PRO A 141 25.61 -9.16 -5.50
CA PRO A 141 24.82 -8.88 -6.69
C PRO A 141 25.06 -9.91 -7.80
N GLU A 142 26.27 -10.46 -7.92
CA GLU A 142 26.63 -11.47 -8.91
C GLU A 142 25.78 -12.75 -8.75
N LYS A 143 25.49 -13.15 -7.52
CA LYS A 143 24.62 -14.30 -7.23
C LYS A 143 23.15 -14.00 -7.54
N ARG A 144 22.77 -12.72 -7.56
CA ARG A 144 21.38 -12.29 -7.81
C ARG A 144 21.06 -12.05 -9.28
N LEU A 145 22.06 -12.03 -10.17
CA LEU A 145 21.83 -11.82 -11.61
C LEU A 145 20.82 -12.80 -12.21
N LYS A 146 20.93 -14.08 -11.82
CA LYS A 146 20.05 -15.16 -12.31
C LYS A 146 18.77 -15.34 -11.47
N ALA A 147 18.61 -14.59 -10.40
CA ALA A 147 17.43 -14.68 -9.54
C ALA A 147 16.17 -14.18 -10.27
N TYR A 148 15.05 -14.80 -9.98
CA TYR A 148 13.73 -14.38 -10.43
C TYR A 148 13.01 -13.54 -9.35
N PRO A 149 12.03 -12.71 -9.71
CA PRO A 149 11.33 -11.86 -8.74
C PRO A 149 10.77 -12.61 -7.53
N HIS A 150 10.23 -13.82 -7.72
CA HIS A 150 9.67 -14.63 -6.64
C HIS A 150 10.73 -15.15 -5.63
N GLN A 151 12.01 -15.12 -5.99
CA GLN A 151 13.14 -15.54 -5.14
C GLN A 151 13.71 -14.37 -4.30
N LEU A 152 13.14 -13.17 -4.44
CA LEU A 152 13.58 -11.95 -3.78
C LEU A 152 12.57 -11.53 -2.70
N SER A 153 13.05 -10.95 -1.60
CA SER A 153 12.18 -10.28 -0.63
C SER A 153 11.52 -9.03 -1.23
N GLY A 154 10.46 -8.51 -0.60
CA GLY A 154 9.79 -7.28 -1.05
C GLY A 154 10.76 -6.10 -1.21
N GLY A 155 11.60 -5.87 -0.21
CA GLY A 155 12.62 -4.81 -0.27
C GLY A 155 13.70 -5.05 -1.34
N GLN A 156 14.07 -6.30 -1.61
CA GLN A 156 15.00 -6.62 -2.70
C GLN A 156 14.37 -6.39 -4.08
N ARG A 157 13.09 -6.76 -4.27
CA ARG A 157 12.37 -6.46 -5.52
C ARG A 157 12.29 -4.95 -5.76
N GLN A 158 11.99 -4.17 -4.72
CA GLN A 158 11.96 -2.72 -4.80
C GLN A 158 13.32 -2.15 -5.22
N ARG A 159 14.42 -2.63 -4.63
CA ARG A 159 15.77 -2.22 -5.01
C ARG A 159 16.11 -2.60 -6.46
N VAL A 160 15.66 -3.75 -6.94
CA VAL A 160 15.82 -4.16 -8.34
C VAL A 160 15.04 -3.22 -9.28
N MET A 161 13.80 -2.84 -8.93
CA MET A 161 13.05 -1.84 -9.71
C MET A 161 13.76 -0.48 -9.75
N ILE A 162 14.29 -0.03 -8.61
CA ILE A 162 15.08 1.21 -8.56
C ILE A 162 16.32 1.07 -9.46
N ALA A 163 17.05 -0.04 -9.40
CA ALA A 163 18.21 -0.29 -10.27
C ALA A 163 17.82 -0.26 -11.76
N MET A 164 16.69 -0.85 -12.12
CA MET A 164 16.15 -0.83 -13.48
C MET A 164 15.79 0.59 -13.93
N ALA A 165 15.13 1.36 -13.08
CA ALA A 165 14.78 2.75 -13.37
C ALA A 165 16.03 3.66 -13.54
N LEU A 166 17.11 3.36 -12.81
CA LEU A 166 18.37 4.12 -12.87
C LEU A 166 19.34 3.63 -13.97
N ALA A 167 18.99 2.57 -14.70
CA ALA A 167 19.90 1.94 -15.66
C ALA A 167 20.47 2.93 -16.70
N CYS A 168 19.65 3.89 -17.13
CA CYS A 168 20.01 4.92 -18.10
C CYS A 168 20.34 6.29 -17.48
N GLU A 169 20.54 6.40 -16.17
CA GLU A 169 20.84 7.65 -15.47
C GLU A 169 19.85 8.76 -15.83
N PRO A 170 18.57 8.63 -15.46
CA PRO A 170 17.53 9.56 -15.88
C PRO A 170 17.72 10.95 -15.23
N GLU A 171 17.23 11.99 -15.90
CA GLU A 171 17.20 13.34 -15.34
C GLU A 171 16.03 13.56 -14.39
N LEU A 172 14.94 12.82 -14.59
CA LEU A 172 13.77 12.77 -13.71
C LEU A 172 13.43 11.34 -13.35
N LEU A 173 13.33 11.07 -12.06
CA LEU A 173 12.76 9.86 -11.53
C LEU A 173 11.37 10.17 -10.92
N ILE A 174 10.34 9.52 -11.42
CA ILE A 174 9.01 9.55 -10.85
C ILE A 174 8.87 8.31 -9.96
N ALA A 175 8.63 8.50 -8.67
CA ALA A 175 8.45 7.42 -7.72
C ALA A 175 7.01 7.43 -7.20
N ASP A 176 6.18 6.55 -7.76
CA ASP A 176 4.76 6.44 -7.40
C ASP A 176 4.60 5.43 -6.26
N GLU A 177 4.43 5.96 -5.05
CA GLU A 177 4.31 5.21 -3.79
C GLU A 177 5.40 4.12 -3.65
N PRO A 178 6.70 4.47 -3.74
CA PRO A 178 7.79 3.49 -3.87
C PRO A 178 8.00 2.62 -2.63
N THR A 179 7.23 2.82 -1.59
CA THR A 179 7.37 2.14 -0.31
C THR A 179 6.11 1.37 0.11
N THR A 180 5.06 1.37 -0.71
CA THR A 180 3.81 0.65 -0.44
C THR A 180 4.08 -0.86 -0.29
N ALA A 181 3.42 -1.49 0.68
CA ALA A 181 3.57 -2.91 1.05
C ALA A 181 4.94 -3.32 1.64
N LEU A 182 5.77 -2.35 2.04
CA LEU A 182 7.01 -2.58 2.78
C LEU A 182 6.83 -2.25 4.27
N ASP A 183 7.63 -2.87 5.12
CA ASP A 183 7.69 -2.48 6.54
C ASP A 183 8.38 -1.12 6.73
N VAL A 184 8.08 -0.44 7.83
CA VAL A 184 8.53 0.93 8.13
C VAL A 184 10.06 1.08 8.07
N THR A 185 10.80 0.04 8.51
CA THR A 185 12.26 0.05 8.50
C THR A 185 12.80 0.03 7.06
N VAL A 186 12.22 -0.81 6.20
CA VAL A 186 12.60 -0.90 4.79
C VAL A 186 12.14 0.33 4.02
N GLN A 187 10.93 0.87 4.32
CA GLN A 187 10.44 2.12 3.73
C GLN A 187 11.44 3.26 3.93
N ARG A 188 11.87 3.47 5.18
CA ARG A 188 12.85 4.51 5.51
C ARG A 188 14.17 4.31 4.75
N LYS A 189 14.69 3.07 4.70
CA LYS A 189 15.92 2.75 3.97
C LYS A 189 15.80 3.04 2.47
N ILE A 190 14.66 2.73 1.85
CA ILE A 190 14.41 2.99 0.42
C ILE A 190 14.35 4.50 0.14
N LEU A 191 13.67 5.28 0.97
CA LEU A 191 13.57 6.73 0.75
C LEU A 191 14.91 7.44 0.98
N LEU A 192 15.68 7.04 1.98
CA LEU A 192 17.04 7.55 2.18
C LEU A 192 17.94 7.19 1.00
N LEU A 193 17.83 5.98 0.46
CA LEU A 193 18.52 5.56 -0.76
C LEU A 193 18.13 6.46 -1.95
N LEU A 194 16.83 6.69 -2.17
CA LEU A 194 16.38 7.57 -3.26
C LEU A 194 16.91 9.00 -3.12
N LYS A 195 16.95 9.54 -1.90
CA LYS A 195 17.54 10.85 -1.59
C LYS A 195 19.04 10.90 -1.89
N GLU A 196 19.78 9.89 -1.46
CA GLU A 196 21.22 9.75 -1.73
C GLU A 196 21.50 9.69 -3.24
N LEU A 197 20.73 8.85 -3.97
CA LEU A 197 20.85 8.68 -5.41
C LEU A 197 20.47 9.98 -6.16
N GLN A 198 19.43 10.68 -5.72
CA GLN A 198 19.02 11.97 -6.27
C GLN A 198 20.17 13.00 -6.18
N GLN A 199 20.84 13.08 -5.04
CA GLN A 199 21.97 13.97 -4.85
C GLN A 199 23.20 13.54 -5.64
N ARG A 200 23.55 12.25 -5.61
CA ARG A 200 24.73 11.69 -6.27
C ARG A 200 24.66 11.78 -7.79
N LEU A 201 23.48 11.53 -8.36
CA LEU A 201 23.26 11.55 -9.80
C LEU A 201 22.76 12.91 -10.32
N ASN A 202 22.59 13.89 -9.41
CA ASN A 202 22.02 15.21 -9.72
C ASN A 202 20.73 15.14 -10.53
N MET A 203 19.88 14.12 -10.23
CA MET A 203 18.58 13.93 -10.86
C MET A 203 17.47 14.64 -10.07
N SER A 204 16.36 14.94 -10.74
CA SER A 204 15.15 15.43 -10.10
C SER A 204 14.28 14.25 -9.67
N LEU A 205 13.54 14.39 -8.57
CA LEU A 205 12.67 13.35 -8.03
C LEU A 205 11.25 13.91 -7.87
N LEU A 206 10.27 13.28 -8.52
CA LEU A 206 8.85 13.47 -8.23
C LEU A 206 8.39 12.30 -7.36
N LEU A 207 8.21 12.55 -6.07
CA LEU A 207 7.81 11.55 -5.09
C LEU A 207 6.30 11.62 -4.85
N ILE A 208 5.58 10.55 -5.14
CA ILE A 208 4.18 10.41 -4.77
C ILE A 208 4.11 9.57 -3.50
N SER A 209 3.44 10.08 -2.48
CA SER A 209 3.26 9.36 -1.21
C SER A 209 1.97 9.81 -0.51
N HIS A 210 1.42 8.91 0.29
CA HIS A 210 0.37 9.21 1.28
C HIS A 210 0.94 9.36 2.70
N ASP A 211 2.21 9.06 2.91
CA ASP A 211 2.91 9.17 4.21
C ASP A 211 3.65 10.50 4.30
N LEU A 212 3.08 11.43 5.06
CA LEU A 212 3.61 12.77 5.22
C LEU A 212 4.92 12.82 6.02
N ASN A 213 5.10 11.93 7.00
CA ASN A 213 6.34 11.87 7.79
C ASN A 213 7.53 11.50 6.93
N LEU A 214 7.33 10.55 6.02
CA LEU A 214 8.35 10.16 5.06
C LEU A 214 8.67 11.30 4.09
N VAL A 215 7.65 12.00 3.59
CA VAL A 215 7.80 13.16 2.71
C VAL A 215 8.59 14.28 3.40
N HIS A 216 8.28 14.59 4.66
CA HIS A 216 9.01 15.60 5.45
C HIS A 216 10.51 15.36 5.52
N SER A 217 10.94 14.10 5.52
CA SER A 217 12.36 13.72 5.62
C SER A 217 13.15 13.85 4.31
N VAL A 218 12.47 13.93 3.15
CA VAL A 218 13.10 13.78 1.83
C VAL A 218 12.84 14.98 0.91
N ALA A 219 11.61 15.50 0.88
CA ALA A 219 11.18 16.50 -0.08
C ALA A 219 11.62 17.92 0.26
N GLN A 220 11.92 18.74 -0.74
CA GLN A 220 12.12 20.18 -0.62
C GLN A 220 10.80 20.95 -0.74
N ARG A 221 9.95 20.60 -1.70
CA ARG A 221 8.62 21.17 -1.91
C ARG A 221 7.56 20.11 -1.89
N VAL A 222 6.35 20.51 -1.51
CA VAL A 222 5.18 19.61 -1.44
C VAL A 222 3.99 20.25 -2.13
N CYS A 223 3.33 19.47 -2.98
CA CYS A 223 2.01 19.78 -3.55
C CYS A 223 0.96 18.88 -2.89
N VAL A 224 -0.03 19.47 -2.26
CA VAL A 224 -1.16 18.75 -1.65
C VAL A 224 -2.29 18.66 -2.66
N MET A 225 -2.69 17.46 -3.00
CA MET A 225 -3.70 17.18 -4.01
C MET A 225 -4.99 16.63 -3.38
N ARG A 226 -6.13 17.15 -3.79
CA ARG A 226 -7.46 16.72 -3.35
C ARG A 226 -8.44 16.73 -4.50
N ALA A 227 -9.15 15.63 -4.71
CA ALA A 227 -10.22 15.51 -5.72
C ALA A 227 -9.82 16.01 -7.12
N GLY A 228 -8.59 15.77 -7.55
CA GLY A 228 -8.08 16.12 -8.87
C GLY A 228 -7.39 17.48 -8.96
N GLU A 229 -7.35 18.27 -7.90
CA GLU A 229 -6.81 19.62 -7.87
C GLU A 229 -5.66 19.77 -6.87
N ILE A 230 -4.69 20.65 -7.15
CA ILE A 230 -3.69 21.08 -6.16
C ILE A 230 -4.35 22.14 -5.29
N VAL A 231 -4.48 21.84 -4.00
CA VAL A 231 -5.11 22.75 -3.02
C VAL A 231 -4.09 23.60 -2.25
N GLU A 232 -2.83 23.12 -2.17
CA GLU A 232 -1.73 23.88 -1.55
C GLU A 232 -0.41 23.42 -2.13
N GLN A 233 0.50 24.37 -2.34
CA GLN A 233 1.89 24.13 -2.75
C GLN A 233 2.81 25.03 -1.92
N ALA A 234 3.78 24.43 -1.25
CA ALA A 234 4.72 25.17 -0.38
C ALA A 234 6.05 24.42 -0.21
N ASP A 235 7.03 25.13 0.33
CA ASP A 235 8.23 24.46 0.87
C ASP A 235 7.83 23.47 1.95
N CYS A 236 8.49 22.32 1.95
CA CYS A 236 8.15 21.23 2.86
C CYS A 236 8.11 21.69 4.33
N LYS A 237 9.15 22.40 4.80
CA LYS A 237 9.21 22.92 6.17
C LYS A 237 8.07 23.87 6.50
N SER A 238 7.68 24.74 5.55
CA SER A 238 6.60 25.72 5.71
C SER A 238 5.26 25.03 5.81
N LEU A 239 4.99 24.03 4.95
CA LEU A 239 3.73 23.26 4.96
C LEU A 239 3.53 22.54 6.31
N PHE A 240 4.57 21.89 6.82
CA PHE A 240 4.47 21.13 8.08
C PHE A 240 4.35 22.06 9.30
N LYS A 241 4.96 23.23 9.26
CA LYS A 241 4.90 24.19 10.38
C LYS A 241 3.59 24.99 10.40
N SER A 242 3.08 25.40 9.24
CA SER A 242 1.95 26.30 9.13
C SER A 242 1.16 26.06 7.84
N PRO A 243 0.41 24.94 7.74
CA PRO A 243 -0.43 24.64 6.58
C PRO A 243 -1.53 25.69 6.45
N GLN A 244 -1.69 26.26 5.24
CA GLN A 244 -2.64 27.32 4.99
C GLN A 244 -4.02 26.77 4.64
N HIS A 245 -4.07 25.72 3.81
CA HIS A 245 -5.35 25.16 3.37
C HIS A 245 -5.96 24.24 4.44
N PRO A 246 -7.29 24.32 4.69
CA PRO A 246 -7.97 23.49 5.70
C PRO A 246 -7.80 21.97 5.49
N TYR A 247 -7.69 21.53 4.24
CA TYR A 247 -7.45 20.13 3.93
C TYR A 247 -6.03 19.68 4.29
N SER A 248 -5.02 20.53 4.08
CA SER A 248 -3.64 20.23 4.48
C SER A 248 -3.53 20.07 6.01
N ARG A 249 -4.23 20.93 6.77
CA ARG A 249 -4.35 20.78 8.23
C ARG A 249 -5.02 19.48 8.61
N LEU A 250 -6.13 19.15 7.97
CA LEU A 250 -6.84 17.89 8.21
C LEU A 250 -5.95 16.67 7.91
N LEU A 251 -5.15 16.75 6.84
CA LEU A 251 -4.26 15.66 6.43
C LEU A 251 -3.11 15.45 7.43
N LEU A 252 -2.53 16.54 7.93
CA LEU A 252 -1.49 16.51 8.98
C LEU A 252 -2.04 16.08 10.34
N ASP A 253 -3.25 16.52 10.70
CA ASP A 253 -3.94 16.17 11.95
C ASP A 253 -4.53 14.74 11.91
N ALA A 254 -4.48 14.05 10.77
CA ALA A 254 -5.07 12.71 10.62
C ALA A 254 -4.25 11.60 11.26
N GLU A 255 -3.04 11.89 11.73
CA GLU A 255 -2.24 10.92 12.48
C GLU A 255 -2.94 10.56 13.79
N PRO A 256 -2.99 9.25 14.13
CA PRO A 256 -3.53 8.83 15.40
C PRO A 256 -2.75 9.47 16.54
N ALA A 257 -3.42 10.32 17.30
CA ALA A 257 -2.85 10.98 18.48
C ALA A 257 -3.73 10.71 19.71
N GLY A 258 -3.14 10.75 20.88
CA GLY A 258 -3.81 10.57 22.16
C GLY A 258 -3.31 9.37 22.94
N GLU A 259 -3.74 9.27 24.19
CA GLU A 259 -3.40 8.16 25.06
C GLU A 259 -4.51 7.12 25.09
N PRO A 260 -4.18 5.83 25.32
CA PRO A 260 -5.17 4.80 25.52
C PRO A 260 -6.07 5.15 26.71
N LEU A 261 -7.38 5.01 26.55
CA LEU A 261 -8.31 5.21 27.67
C LEU A 261 -7.96 4.23 28.82
N PRO A 262 -7.79 4.73 30.05
CA PRO A 262 -7.58 3.85 31.19
C PRO A 262 -8.78 2.92 31.37
N ARG A 263 -8.53 1.62 31.53
CA ARG A 263 -9.55 0.60 31.79
C ARG A 263 -9.10 -0.28 32.94
N ASP A 264 -9.95 -0.45 33.93
CA ASP A 264 -9.65 -1.20 35.14
C ASP A 264 -9.88 -2.72 35.01
N SER A 265 -10.31 -3.21 33.84
CA SER A 265 -10.53 -4.63 33.64
C SER A 265 -9.21 -5.39 33.59
N ARG A 266 -9.00 -6.29 34.55
CA ARG A 266 -7.88 -7.25 34.59
C ARG A 266 -8.26 -8.62 34.03
N GLU A 267 -9.46 -8.78 33.46
CA GLU A 267 -9.93 -10.04 32.90
C GLU A 267 -9.11 -10.39 31.65
N THR A 268 -8.32 -11.45 31.74
CA THR A 268 -7.58 -11.99 30.60
C THR A 268 -8.53 -12.68 29.61
N VAL A 269 -8.64 -12.15 28.41
CA VAL A 269 -9.49 -12.72 27.34
C VAL A 269 -8.72 -13.74 26.51
N LEU A 270 -7.45 -13.48 26.23
CA LEU A 270 -6.58 -14.40 25.48
C LEU A 270 -5.29 -14.59 26.26
N GLN A 271 -4.87 -15.84 26.41
CA GLN A 271 -3.57 -16.24 26.93
C GLN A 271 -2.94 -17.22 25.96
N VAL A 272 -1.69 -16.99 25.64
CA VAL A 272 -0.86 -17.82 24.74
C VAL A 272 0.43 -18.12 25.46
N ASP A 273 0.78 -19.39 25.58
CA ASP A 273 1.98 -19.84 26.29
C ASP A 273 2.84 -20.73 25.38
N ASN A 274 4.11 -20.36 25.22
CA ASN A 274 5.15 -21.09 24.49
C ASN A 274 4.73 -21.53 23.08
N LEU A 275 4.06 -20.64 22.32
CA LEU A 275 3.52 -20.93 21.00
C LEU A 275 4.66 -21.09 19.98
N LYS A 276 4.61 -22.19 19.20
CA LYS A 276 5.57 -22.49 18.15
C LYS A 276 4.84 -22.86 16.86
N VAL A 277 5.28 -22.28 15.76
CA VAL A 277 4.83 -22.63 14.40
C VAL A 277 6.07 -22.86 13.53
N TRP A 278 6.34 -24.11 13.19
CA TRP A 278 7.50 -24.50 12.42
C TRP A 278 7.05 -25.17 11.11
N PHE A 279 7.47 -24.64 9.99
CA PHE A 279 7.21 -25.21 8.67
C PHE A 279 8.37 -26.12 8.27
N SER A 280 8.09 -27.38 7.90
CA SER A 280 9.13 -28.27 7.40
C SER A 280 9.53 -27.88 5.99
N LEU A 281 10.82 -27.62 5.78
CA LEU A 281 11.43 -27.41 4.47
C LEU A 281 11.87 -28.79 3.95
N THR A 282 11.00 -29.47 3.21
CA THR A 282 11.37 -30.75 2.57
C THR A 282 12.11 -30.45 1.27
N GLY A 283 13.43 -30.57 1.29
CA GLY A 283 14.30 -30.48 0.11
C GLY A 283 14.90 -31.84 -0.24
N GLY A 284 14.62 -32.33 -1.46
CA GLY A 284 15.35 -33.46 -2.09
C GLY A 284 14.70 -34.84 -2.00
N ILE A 285 14.99 -35.67 -2.98
CA ILE A 285 14.52 -37.06 -3.19
C ILE A 285 14.94 -38.03 -2.05
N LEU A 286 15.94 -37.68 -1.28
CA LEU A 286 16.50 -38.46 -0.17
C LEU A 286 16.29 -37.80 1.19
N ARG A 287 15.08 -37.65 1.66
CA ARG A 287 14.50 -37.25 2.97
C ARG A 287 15.41 -37.29 4.24
N ARG A 288 16.72 -37.04 4.15
CA ARG A 288 17.66 -37.24 5.28
C ARG A 288 17.88 -36.04 6.20
N HIS A 289 17.48 -34.80 5.82
CA HIS A 289 17.53 -33.64 6.71
C HIS A 289 16.19 -32.92 6.71
N LYS A 290 15.50 -32.93 7.85
CA LYS A 290 14.32 -32.09 8.11
C LYS A 290 14.83 -30.72 8.59
N GLU A 291 14.94 -29.76 7.71
CA GLU A 291 15.11 -28.37 8.10
C GLU A 291 13.74 -27.77 8.39
N TYR A 292 13.65 -26.95 9.42
CA TYR A 292 12.43 -26.27 9.81
C TYR A 292 12.61 -24.75 9.69
N LEU A 293 11.68 -24.09 9.01
CA LEU A 293 11.52 -22.65 9.11
C LEU A 293 10.72 -22.35 10.37
N LYS A 294 11.35 -21.81 11.39
CA LYS A 294 10.74 -21.42 12.65
C LYS A 294 10.10 -20.03 12.49
N ALA A 295 8.86 -19.99 12.01
CA ALA A 295 8.16 -18.73 11.77
C ALA A 295 7.67 -18.08 13.08
N VAL A 296 7.30 -18.87 14.06
CA VAL A 296 7.03 -18.46 15.45
C VAL A 296 7.77 -19.46 16.34
N ASP A 297 8.57 -18.98 17.29
CA ASP A 297 9.37 -19.82 18.16
C ASP A 297 9.29 -19.29 19.60
N ASP A 298 8.55 -20.03 20.43
CA ASP A 298 8.44 -19.82 21.88
C ASP A 298 7.85 -18.46 22.29
N ILE A 299 6.72 -18.06 21.68
CA ILE A 299 6.05 -16.80 21.98
C ILE A 299 4.97 -16.98 23.03
N SER A 300 5.02 -16.17 24.08
CA SER A 300 3.99 -16.06 25.11
C SER A 300 3.46 -14.64 25.18
N LEU A 301 2.12 -14.50 25.28
CA LEU A 301 1.45 -13.18 25.37
C LEU A 301 0.07 -13.33 26.02
N SER A 302 -0.46 -12.23 26.52
CA SER A 302 -1.84 -12.15 27.02
C SER A 302 -2.51 -10.87 26.53
N ILE A 303 -3.84 -10.95 26.37
CA ILE A 303 -4.68 -9.79 26.02
C ILE A 303 -5.80 -9.70 27.08
N GLU A 304 -5.88 -8.55 27.72
CA GLU A 304 -6.94 -8.23 28.66
C GLU A 304 -8.16 -7.64 27.96
N ARG A 305 -9.32 -7.80 28.56
CA ARG A 305 -10.59 -7.30 28.01
C ARG A 305 -10.56 -5.79 27.79
N GLY A 306 -10.87 -5.37 26.58
CA GLY A 306 -10.92 -3.96 26.18
C GLY A 306 -9.55 -3.31 26.00
N LYS A 307 -8.44 -4.04 26.10
CA LYS A 307 -7.10 -3.55 25.77
C LYS A 307 -6.70 -3.94 24.34
N THR A 308 -5.81 -3.17 23.77
CA THR A 308 -5.19 -3.44 22.47
C THR A 308 -3.73 -3.84 22.70
N LEU A 309 -3.33 -5.00 22.16
CA LEU A 309 -1.93 -5.43 22.12
C LEU A 309 -1.38 -5.18 20.71
N GLY A 310 -0.36 -4.32 20.60
CA GLY A 310 0.35 -4.09 19.34
C GLY A 310 1.48 -5.10 19.16
N ILE A 311 1.50 -5.81 18.03
CA ILE A 311 2.60 -6.68 17.64
C ILE A 311 3.32 -6.05 16.44
N VAL A 312 4.56 -5.61 16.65
CA VAL A 312 5.38 -4.91 15.67
C VAL A 312 6.60 -5.74 15.28
N GLY A 313 7.15 -5.48 14.11
CA GLY A 313 8.34 -6.16 13.60
C GLY A 313 8.44 -6.07 12.08
N GLU A 314 9.58 -6.48 11.53
CA GLU A 314 9.84 -6.46 10.08
C GLU A 314 8.93 -7.42 9.30
N SER A 315 8.86 -7.22 7.98
CA SER A 315 8.15 -8.16 7.09
C SER A 315 8.82 -9.55 7.16
N GLY A 316 8.00 -10.59 7.29
CA GLY A 316 8.50 -11.96 7.46
C GLY A 316 8.89 -12.34 8.90
N SER A 317 8.72 -11.47 9.90
CA SER A 317 9.03 -11.77 11.32
C SER A 317 8.01 -12.70 12.01
N GLY A 318 7.02 -13.24 11.28
CA GLY A 318 6.06 -14.19 11.83
C GLY A 318 4.78 -13.59 12.42
N LYS A 319 4.56 -12.26 12.38
CA LYS A 319 3.36 -11.60 12.96
C LYS A 319 2.05 -12.18 12.46
N SER A 320 1.89 -12.31 11.15
CA SER A 320 0.67 -12.87 10.54
C SER A 320 0.52 -14.36 10.87
N THR A 321 1.64 -15.09 10.90
CA THR A 321 1.67 -16.51 11.30
C THR A 321 1.21 -16.68 12.75
N LEU A 322 1.66 -15.81 13.66
CA LEU A 322 1.23 -15.79 15.05
C LEU A 322 -0.28 -15.54 15.15
N GLY A 323 -0.81 -14.52 14.47
CA GLY A 323 -2.26 -14.24 14.46
C GLY A 323 -3.09 -15.41 13.91
N GLN A 324 -2.64 -16.03 12.82
CA GLN A 324 -3.30 -17.20 12.25
C GLN A 324 -3.24 -18.43 13.15
N ALA A 325 -2.13 -18.63 13.87
CA ALA A 325 -2.00 -19.73 14.83
C ALA A 325 -2.93 -19.53 16.04
N ILE A 326 -3.04 -18.32 16.58
CA ILE A 326 -3.97 -17.96 17.66
C ILE A 326 -5.42 -18.28 17.25
N LEU A 327 -5.78 -18.03 16.00
CA LEU A 327 -7.11 -18.33 15.45
C LEU A 327 -7.28 -19.81 15.05
N ARG A 328 -6.29 -20.66 15.30
CA ARG A 328 -6.29 -22.08 14.92
C ARG A 328 -6.53 -22.29 13.41
N LEU A 329 -6.03 -21.34 12.59
CA LEU A 329 -5.98 -21.47 11.12
C LEU A 329 -4.71 -22.18 10.67
N LEU A 330 -3.67 -22.22 11.53
CA LEU A 330 -2.44 -22.98 11.34
C LEU A 330 -2.25 -23.92 12.53
N GLU A 331 -1.59 -25.05 12.29
CA GLU A 331 -1.16 -25.95 13.35
C GLU A 331 -0.02 -25.30 14.13
N SER A 332 -0.08 -25.45 15.45
CA SER A 332 0.89 -24.88 16.39
C SER A 332 1.10 -25.80 17.58
N GLN A 333 2.28 -25.70 18.19
CA GLN A 333 2.58 -26.27 19.49
C GLN A 333 2.50 -25.16 20.56
N GLY A 334 2.32 -25.52 21.81
CA GLY A 334 2.09 -24.58 22.92
C GLY A 334 0.62 -24.53 23.31
N SER A 335 0.25 -23.61 24.22
CA SER A 335 -1.10 -23.49 24.73
C SER A 335 -1.76 -22.17 24.30
N ILE A 336 -3.03 -22.25 23.90
CA ILE A 336 -3.87 -21.10 23.55
C ILE A 336 -5.16 -21.22 24.38
N ARG A 337 -5.41 -20.23 25.23
CA ARG A 337 -6.63 -20.15 26.02
C ARG A 337 -7.41 -18.89 25.68
N PHE A 338 -8.69 -19.04 25.36
CA PHE A 338 -9.59 -17.93 25.10
C PHE A 338 -10.74 -17.96 26.15
N ARG A 339 -10.88 -16.86 26.89
CA ARG A 339 -11.80 -16.74 28.03
C ARG A 339 -11.67 -17.93 29.01
N GLY A 340 -10.45 -18.34 29.29
CA GLY A 340 -10.16 -19.47 30.18
C GLY A 340 -10.28 -20.86 29.57
N GLN A 341 -10.93 -20.98 28.38
CA GLN A 341 -11.09 -22.25 27.66
C GLN A 341 -9.86 -22.55 26.80
N ALA A 342 -9.28 -23.75 26.97
CA ALA A 342 -8.21 -24.21 26.10
C ALA A 342 -8.74 -24.50 24.69
N LEU A 343 -8.03 -23.96 23.67
CA LEU A 343 -8.34 -24.17 22.25
C LEU A 343 -7.43 -25.22 21.62
N ASP A 344 -6.41 -25.69 22.37
CA ASP A 344 -5.46 -26.68 21.89
C ASP A 344 -6.18 -28.01 21.67
N GLY A 345 -5.82 -28.73 20.60
CA GLY A 345 -6.40 -30.02 20.28
C GLY A 345 -7.86 -30.00 19.80
N LEU A 346 -8.54 -28.85 19.77
CA LEU A 346 -9.90 -28.78 19.25
C LEU A 346 -9.92 -29.06 17.74
N SER A 347 -10.85 -29.92 17.33
CA SER A 347 -11.13 -30.15 15.90
C SER A 347 -11.77 -28.92 15.25
N GLN A 348 -11.76 -28.85 13.93
CA GLN A 348 -12.37 -27.74 13.16
C GLN A 348 -13.86 -27.55 13.49
N LYS A 349 -14.58 -28.65 13.77
CA LYS A 349 -15.98 -28.62 14.15
C LYS A 349 -16.17 -27.99 15.55
N GLN A 350 -15.29 -28.33 16.48
CA GLN A 350 -15.32 -27.78 17.85
C GLN A 350 -14.86 -26.30 17.89
N MET A 351 -14.02 -25.87 16.94
CA MET A 351 -13.61 -24.47 16.80
C MET A 351 -14.71 -23.56 16.23
N ARG A 352 -15.74 -24.10 15.57
CA ARG A 352 -16.79 -23.31 14.90
C ARG A 352 -17.50 -22.29 15.82
N PRO A 353 -17.93 -22.63 17.06
CA PRO A 353 -18.51 -21.65 17.98
C PRO A 353 -17.55 -20.51 18.33
N TRP A 354 -16.27 -20.82 18.55
CA TRP A 354 -15.24 -19.83 18.92
C TRP A 354 -14.92 -18.86 17.78
N ARG A 355 -15.05 -19.28 16.51
CA ARG A 355 -14.85 -18.39 15.33
C ARG A 355 -15.86 -17.26 15.25
N LYS A 356 -17.01 -17.36 15.90
CA LYS A 356 -17.95 -16.26 16.06
C LYS A 356 -17.41 -15.19 17.01
N GLU A 357 -16.68 -15.61 18.04
CA GLU A 357 -16.15 -14.75 19.10
C GLU A 357 -14.78 -14.13 18.72
N MET A 358 -14.02 -14.82 17.87
CA MET A 358 -12.70 -14.38 17.39
C MET A 358 -12.75 -14.11 15.88
N GLN A 359 -12.46 -12.89 15.50
CA GLN A 359 -12.51 -12.45 14.11
C GLN A 359 -11.15 -11.97 13.62
N VAL A 360 -10.91 -12.02 12.31
CA VAL A 360 -9.69 -11.54 11.68
C VAL A 360 -10.02 -10.58 10.54
N VAL A 361 -9.25 -9.51 10.43
CA VAL A 361 -9.20 -8.65 9.25
C VAL A 361 -7.87 -8.91 8.57
N PHE A 362 -7.91 -9.46 7.36
CA PHE A 362 -6.70 -9.75 6.59
C PHE A 362 -6.11 -8.47 5.99
N GLN A 363 -4.80 -8.51 5.72
CA GLN A 363 -4.04 -7.39 5.17
C GLN A 363 -4.49 -7.00 3.75
N ASP A 364 -4.87 -7.98 2.93
CA ASP A 364 -5.36 -7.76 1.56
C ASP A 364 -6.90 -7.78 1.51
N PRO A 365 -7.56 -6.62 1.36
CA PRO A 365 -9.01 -6.55 1.27
C PRO A 365 -9.56 -7.26 0.02
N TYR A 366 -8.86 -7.16 -1.11
CA TYR A 366 -9.32 -7.73 -2.37
C TYR A 366 -9.19 -9.25 -2.40
N GLY A 367 -8.06 -9.79 -1.93
CA GLY A 367 -7.87 -11.23 -1.80
C GLY A 367 -8.78 -11.88 -0.74
N SER A 368 -9.33 -11.07 0.18
CA SER A 368 -10.20 -11.54 1.26
C SER A 368 -11.69 -11.51 0.89
N LEU A 369 -12.07 -10.81 -0.17
CA LEU A 369 -13.45 -10.67 -0.63
C LEU A 369 -13.63 -11.43 -1.94
N SER A 370 -14.73 -12.15 -2.07
CA SER A 370 -15.06 -12.82 -3.34
C SER A 370 -15.43 -11.78 -4.41
N PRO A 371 -14.72 -11.72 -5.56
CA PRO A 371 -15.05 -10.77 -6.63
C PRO A 371 -16.37 -11.09 -7.34
N ARG A 372 -16.92 -12.30 -7.11
CA ARG A 372 -18.18 -12.77 -7.70
C ARG A 372 -19.40 -12.50 -6.82
N MET A 373 -19.21 -12.03 -5.61
CA MET A 373 -20.29 -11.77 -4.66
C MET A 373 -20.50 -10.26 -4.51
N SER A 374 -21.75 -9.84 -4.37
CA SER A 374 -22.08 -8.48 -4.00
C SER A 374 -21.71 -8.21 -2.53
N VAL A 375 -21.56 -6.94 -2.17
CA VAL A 375 -21.28 -6.54 -0.77
C VAL A 375 -22.34 -7.08 0.19
N ALA A 376 -23.62 -7.09 -0.22
CA ALA A 376 -24.71 -7.65 0.58
C ALA A 376 -24.55 -9.15 0.83
N GLN A 377 -24.16 -9.90 -0.20
CA GLN A 377 -23.90 -11.35 -0.07
C GLN A 377 -22.72 -11.64 0.87
N ILE A 378 -21.61 -10.91 0.72
CA ILE A 378 -20.43 -11.07 1.58
C ILE A 378 -20.78 -10.81 3.05
N ILE A 379 -21.56 -9.78 3.35
CA ILE A 379 -21.98 -9.47 4.72
C ILE A 379 -22.97 -10.53 5.22
N SER A 380 -23.90 -11.00 4.39
CA SER A 380 -24.91 -11.98 4.79
C SER A 380 -24.32 -13.36 5.04
N GLU A 381 -23.20 -13.73 4.40
CA GLU A 381 -22.54 -15.04 4.59
C GLU A 381 -22.20 -15.30 6.06
N GLY A 382 -21.63 -14.30 6.75
CA GLY A 382 -21.32 -14.41 8.19
C GLY A 382 -22.58 -14.62 9.04
N LEU A 383 -23.67 -13.93 8.70
CA LEU A 383 -24.96 -14.11 9.36
C LEU A 383 -25.57 -15.49 9.08
N GLU A 384 -25.39 -16.02 7.87
CA GLU A 384 -25.88 -17.36 7.49
C GLU A 384 -25.16 -18.46 8.27
N VAL A 385 -23.85 -18.35 8.41
CA VAL A 385 -23.02 -19.36 9.08
C VAL A 385 -23.18 -19.33 10.61
N HIS A 386 -23.38 -18.16 11.21
CA HIS A 386 -23.29 -17.95 12.65
C HIS A 386 -24.62 -17.56 13.35
N SER A 387 -25.69 -17.28 12.58
CA SER A 387 -26.95 -16.81 13.15
C SER A 387 -28.13 -17.64 12.67
N PRO A 388 -29.15 -17.92 13.51
CA PRO A 388 -30.34 -18.67 13.14
C PRO A 388 -31.40 -17.81 12.42
N LEU A 389 -30.96 -16.75 11.71
CA LEU A 389 -31.86 -15.80 11.04
C LEU A 389 -32.44 -16.38 9.75
N SER A 390 -33.71 -16.12 9.49
CA SER A 390 -34.31 -16.39 8.18
C SER A 390 -33.73 -15.49 7.08
N PRO A 391 -33.84 -15.84 5.80
CA PRO A 391 -33.33 -15.02 4.70
C PRO A 391 -33.81 -13.56 4.77
N ALA A 392 -35.11 -13.34 5.02
CA ALA A 392 -35.68 -12.00 5.12
C ALA A 392 -35.12 -11.19 6.30
N GLN A 393 -34.90 -11.86 7.45
CA GLN A 393 -34.27 -11.25 8.63
C GLN A 393 -32.81 -10.91 8.38
N ARG A 394 -32.05 -11.78 7.65
CA ARG A 394 -30.66 -11.51 7.26
C ARG A 394 -30.58 -10.29 6.37
N ASP A 395 -31.42 -10.17 5.36
CA ASP A 395 -31.47 -9.01 4.47
C ASP A 395 -31.78 -7.70 5.21
N ALA A 396 -32.72 -7.76 6.16
CA ALA A 396 -33.02 -6.61 7.01
C ALA A 396 -31.82 -6.20 7.88
N GLU A 397 -31.12 -7.16 8.46
CA GLU A 397 -29.95 -6.93 9.29
C GLU A 397 -28.74 -6.42 8.46
N VAL A 398 -28.51 -6.95 7.26
CA VAL A 398 -27.50 -6.43 6.32
C VAL A 398 -27.80 -4.96 5.98
N ARG A 399 -29.04 -4.62 5.65
CA ARG A 399 -29.44 -3.23 5.39
C ARG A 399 -29.26 -2.35 6.61
N ARG A 400 -29.62 -2.83 7.80
CA ARG A 400 -29.43 -2.10 9.06
C ARG A 400 -27.96 -1.80 9.32
N ARG A 401 -27.08 -2.79 9.18
CA ARG A 401 -25.63 -2.68 9.41
C ARG A 401 -24.96 -1.80 8.35
N SER A 402 -25.38 -1.90 7.09
CA SER A 402 -24.83 -1.09 5.98
C SER A 402 -25.34 0.35 5.99
N SER A 403 -26.36 0.69 6.80
CA SER A 403 -26.90 2.05 6.88
C SER A 403 -26.06 2.92 7.82
N ALA A 404 -26.04 4.24 7.54
CA ALA A 404 -25.38 5.23 8.42
C ALA A 404 -25.87 5.20 9.87
N LYS A 405 -27.10 4.72 10.12
CA LYS A 405 -27.66 4.52 11.45
C LYS A 405 -27.09 3.26 12.14
N GLY A 406 -26.81 2.18 11.39
CA GLY A 406 -26.18 0.97 11.92
C GLY A 406 -24.78 1.23 12.48
N TRP A 407 -24.01 2.09 11.86
CA TRP A 407 -22.68 2.50 12.34
C TRP A 407 -22.72 3.21 13.71
N LYS A 408 -23.79 3.89 14.06
CA LYS A 408 -23.93 4.55 15.38
C LYS A 408 -24.06 3.56 16.54
N TYR A 409 -24.52 2.35 16.27
CA TYR A 409 -24.72 1.32 17.30
C TYR A 409 -23.51 0.37 17.46
N THR A 410 -22.69 0.24 16.44
CA THR A 410 -21.52 -0.68 16.46
C THR A 410 -20.20 0.03 16.77
N ALA A 411 -20.06 1.32 16.43
CA ALA A 411 -18.94 2.12 16.91
C ALA A 411 -19.35 2.75 18.24
N HIS A 412 -18.54 2.59 19.29
CA HIS A 412 -18.63 3.42 20.49
C HIS A 412 -18.37 4.87 20.02
N CYS A 413 -19.44 5.56 19.63
CA CYS A 413 -19.37 6.99 19.43
C CYS A 413 -19.01 7.65 20.76
N PRO A 414 -18.10 8.61 20.75
CA PRO A 414 -17.78 9.37 21.96
C PRO A 414 -19.06 9.99 22.54
N PRO A 415 -19.10 10.22 23.87
CA PRO A 415 -20.28 10.69 24.56
C PRO A 415 -20.83 11.99 23.97
N ARG A 416 -22.11 12.30 24.25
CA ARG A 416 -22.91 13.40 23.69
C ARG A 416 -22.27 14.80 23.66
N ASN A 417 -21.13 14.98 24.31
CA ASN A 417 -20.37 16.26 24.36
C ASN A 417 -19.26 16.38 23.31
N ALA A 418 -19.15 15.44 22.37
CA ALA A 418 -18.19 15.54 21.29
C ALA A 418 -18.59 16.63 20.27
N THR A 419 -17.61 17.44 19.89
CA THR A 419 -17.80 18.60 19.01
C THR A 419 -18.37 18.24 17.64
N PRO A 420 -19.05 19.16 16.93
CA PRO A 420 -19.63 18.94 15.59
C PRO A 420 -18.66 18.36 14.55
N ARG A 421 -17.35 18.52 14.74
CA ARG A 421 -16.28 17.99 13.87
C ARG A 421 -16.17 16.47 13.90
N SER A 422 -16.45 15.80 15.02
CA SER A 422 -16.44 14.34 15.14
C SER A 422 -17.59 13.66 14.40
N PHE A 423 -18.73 14.33 14.26
CA PHE A 423 -19.89 13.86 13.49
C PHE A 423 -19.68 13.95 11.96
N ALA A 424 -18.90 14.91 11.47
CA ALA A 424 -18.59 15.02 10.04
C ALA A 424 -17.66 13.88 9.57
N ARG A 425 -16.78 13.38 10.41
CA ARG A 425 -15.92 12.21 10.14
C ARG A 425 -16.71 10.91 10.00
N CYS A 426 -17.71 10.70 10.86
CA CYS A 426 -18.58 9.52 10.78
C CYS A 426 -19.47 9.50 9.52
N ARG A 427 -19.86 10.67 8.99
CA ARG A 427 -20.73 10.75 7.79
C ARG A 427 -20.03 10.41 6.49
N ARG A 428 -18.69 10.55 6.39
CA ARG A 428 -17.93 10.28 5.15
C ARG A 428 -17.61 8.81 4.91
N SER A 429 -17.66 7.99 5.95
CA SER A 429 -17.44 6.52 5.84
C SER A 429 -18.75 5.73 5.67
N ALA A 430 -19.90 6.39 5.57
CA ALA A 430 -21.18 5.71 5.44
C ALA A 430 -21.34 5.11 4.04
N LEU A 431 -21.38 3.79 3.98
CA LEU A 431 -21.83 3.02 2.82
C LEU A 431 -23.24 3.47 2.44
N THR A 432 -23.37 4.08 1.26
CA THR A 432 -24.68 4.47 0.73
C THR A 432 -25.43 3.23 0.24
N ARG A 433 -26.77 3.31 0.07
CA ARG A 433 -27.57 2.18 -0.49
C ARG A 433 -27.02 1.63 -1.80
N ARG A 434 -26.35 2.47 -2.63
CA ARG A 434 -25.71 2.07 -3.89
C ARG A 434 -24.53 1.12 -3.70
N VAL A 435 -23.79 1.21 -2.59
CA VAL A 435 -22.63 0.36 -2.32
C VAL A 435 -23.05 -1.06 -1.94
N VAL A 436 -24.21 -1.23 -1.29
CA VAL A 436 -24.70 -2.56 -0.85
C VAL A 436 -24.96 -3.52 -2.03
N THR A 437 -25.33 -2.99 -3.19
CA THR A 437 -25.56 -3.78 -4.41
C THR A 437 -24.33 -3.87 -5.32
N ALA A 438 -23.26 -3.10 -5.03
CA ALA A 438 -22.02 -3.14 -5.79
C ALA A 438 -21.22 -4.43 -5.51
N THR A 439 -20.46 -4.89 -6.49
CA THR A 439 -19.43 -5.90 -6.29
C THR A 439 -18.16 -5.24 -5.72
N PRO A 440 -17.28 -6.00 -5.04
CA PRO A 440 -16.01 -5.45 -4.54
C PRO A 440 -15.15 -4.76 -5.60
N MET A 441 -15.22 -5.20 -6.85
CA MET A 441 -14.49 -4.62 -7.99
C MET A 441 -14.92 -3.18 -8.32
N ASN A 442 -16.14 -2.81 -7.99
CA ASN A 442 -16.69 -1.46 -8.23
C ASN A 442 -16.56 -0.54 -7.01
N SER A 443 -15.94 -1.01 -5.94
CA SER A 443 -15.76 -0.25 -4.72
C SER A 443 -14.34 0.33 -4.64
N PRO A 444 -14.15 1.59 -4.20
CA PRO A 444 -12.83 2.09 -3.84
C PRO A 444 -12.20 1.24 -2.73
N VAL A 445 -10.87 1.21 -2.65
CA VAL A 445 -10.12 0.41 -1.65
C VAL A 445 -10.62 0.63 -0.22
N ALA A 446 -10.92 1.88 0.14
CA ALA A 446 -11.46 2.22 1.45
C ALA A 446 -12.83 1.58 1.72
N ASN A 447 -13.69 1.45 0.70
CA ASN A 447 -14.99 0.79 0.82
C ASN A 447 -14.84 -0.73 0.86
N ALA A 448 -13.85 -1.31 0.17
CA ALA A 448 -13.56 -2.73 0.26
C ALA A 448 -13.11 -3.11 1.68
N SER A 449 -12.24 -2.31 2.30
CA SER A 449 -11.82 -2.50 3.70
C SER A 449 -12.99 -2.35 4.67
N ALA A 450 -13.87 -1.36 4.46
CA ALA A 450 -15.08 -1.19 5.26
C ALA A 450 -16.06 -2.36 5.09
N SER A 451 -16.20 -2.89 3.88
CA SER A 451 -17.02 -4.09 3.61
C SER A 451 -16.45 -5.33 4.30
N LEU A 452 -15.13 -5.48 4.32
CA LEU A 452 -14.46 -6.57 5.03
C LEU A 452 -14.69 -6.47 6.55
N LEU A 453 -14.58 -5.27 7.13
CA LEU A 453 -14.87 -5.06 8.55
C LEU A 453 -16.33 -5.40 8.87
N LEU A 454 -17.28 -4.95 8.04
CA LEU A 454 -18.70 -5.29 8.23
C LEU A 454 -18.96 -6.79 8.13
N ALA A 455 -18.34 -7.48 7.16
CA ALA A 455 -18.47 -8.92 6.99
C ALA A 455 -17.89 -9.72 8.17
N ARG A 456 -16.89 -9.19 8.86
CA ARG A 456 -16.25 -9.84 10.02
C ARG A 456 -16.98 -9.56 11.33
N TRP A 457 -17.81 -8.52 11.41
CA TRP A 457 -18.63 -8.20 12.58
C TRP A 457 -19.99 -8.94 12.57
N CYS A 458 -20.31 -9.67 11.53
CA CYS A 458 -21.42 -10.63 11.43
C CYS A 458 -21.01 -12.01 11.89
#